data_4615dbf245b05dd2c6fd8dd6f21ed504
#
_entry.id   4615dbf245b05dd2c6fd8dd6f21ed504
#
_cell.length_a   1.000
_cell.length_b   1.000
_cell.length_c   1.000
_cell.angle_alpha   90.00
_cell.angle_beta   90.00
_cell.angle_gamma   90.00
#
_symmetry.space_group_name_H-M   'P 1'
#
loop_
_entity.id
_entity.type
_entity.pdbx_description
1 polymer ?
#
loop_
_entity_poly.entity_id
_entity_poly.type
_entity_poly.pdbx_seq_one_letter_code
_entity_poly.pdbx_strand_id
1 'polypeptide(L)'
;MSTQSPAAPDDVLKPRDLGQILDQTFRVFGRSWRSLLPMGLIGATPGLLYSLFVLSLSPDLQMGPFGNPLVRALAAADAGDFSGVLRLGSLMVVSWVAILLLYPLYKGALLDAATRAVLHMPPVSVGESFRVGATRYGAMLGSHALLVLMWIAAVPLLALAGLLVLAFLTIPVGLIALATFTVFTGHAVVVEQKGAGSAIGRSFELVRSRFWPLLGTGIVFWLLSTLLSYIV
;
A
#
# COMPACT_ATOMS: atom_id res chain seq x y z
N MET A 1 20.75 -34.11 9.64
CA MET A 1 19.66 -33.21 10.10
C MET A 1 20.28 -32.20 11.05
N SER A 2 20.66 -31.03 10.52
CA SER A 2 21.20 -29.92 11.35
C SER A 2 20.04 -29.22 12.01
N THR A 3 19.89 -29.39 13.31
CA THR A 3 18.98 -28.63 14.17
C THR A 3 19.47 -27.17 14.19
N GLN A 4 18.94 -26.33 13.29
CA GLN A 4 19.11 -24.90 13.42
C GLN A 4 18.46 -24.46 14.73
N SER A 5 19.28 -24.08 15.69
CA SER A 5 18.83 -23.42 16.92
C SER A 5 17.97 -22.22 16.56
N PRO A 6 16.82 -22.00 17.20
CA PRO A 6 16.02 -20.81 16.99
C PRO A 6 16.91 -19.57 17.21
N ALA A 7 16.93 -18.65 16.24
CA ALA A 7 17.72 -17.43 16.33
C ALA A 7 17.36 -16.69 17.63
N ALA A 8 18.39 -16.29 18.38
CA ALA A 8 18.19 -15.57 19.62
C ALA A 8 17.41 -14.26 19.34
N PRO A 9 16.52 -13.81 20.26
CA PRO A 9 15.71 -12.60 20.07
C PRO A 9 16.53 -11.36 19.69
N ASP A 10 17.77 -11.29 20.15
CA ASP A 10 18.71 -10.19 19.90
C ASP A 10 19.16 -10.08 18.43
N ASP A 11 19.12 -11.17 17.66
CA ASP A 11 19.47 -11.16 16.24
C ASP A 11 18.37 -10.53 15.36
N VAL A 12 17.14 -10.50 15.84
CA VAL A 12 15.99 -9.90 15.11
C VAL A 12 16.07 -8.37 15.16
N LEU A 13 16.67 -7.80 16.20
CA LEU A 13 16.71 -6.36 16.46
C LEU A 13 17.97 -5.66 15.91
N LYS A 14 18.93 -6.41 15.37
CA LYS A 14 20.15 -5.80 14.80
C LYS A 14 19.83 -4.97 13.55
N PRO A 15 20.46 -3.80 13.38
CA PRO A 15 20.40 -3.05 12.13
C PRO A 15 20.90 -3.94 10.98
N ARG A 16 20.12 -4.04 9.93
CA ARG A 16 20.45 -4.85 8.73
C ARG A 16 20.74 -3.95 7.56
N ASP A 17 21.67 -4.35 6.73
CA ASP A 17 21.87 -3.74 5.42
C ASP A 17 20.78 -4.18 4.41
N LEU A 18 20.72 -3.52 3.26
CA LEU A 18 19.71 -3.80 2.23
C LEU A 18 19.76 -5.25 1.73
N GLY A 19 20.96 -5.80 1.53
CA GLY A 19 21.14 -7.18 1.08
C GLY A 19 20.57 -8.19 2.08
N GLN A 20 20.84 -7.97 3.37
CA GLN A 20 20.31 -8.80 4.45
C GLN A 20 18.78 -8.72 4.55
N ILE A 21 18.20 -7.54 4.32
CA ILE A 21 16.74 -7.35 4.30
C ILE A 21 16.13 -8.14 3.15
N LEU A 22 16.69 -8.04 1.94
CA LEU A 22 16.22 -8.76 0.76
C LEU A 22 16.33 -10.28 0.96
N ASP A 23 17.50 -10.79 1.38
CA ASP A 23 17.70 -12.22 1.64
C ASP A 23 16.71 -12.75 2.68
N GLN A 24 16.49 -12.00 3.76
CA GLN A 24 15.51 -12.37 4.77
C GLN A 24 14.08 -12.37 4.19
N THR A 25 13.73 -11.38 3.39
CA THR A 25 12.40 -11.29 2.76
C THR A 25 12.13 -12.52 1.89
N PHE A 26 13.08 -12.90 1.04
CA PHE A 26 12.94 -14.11 0.20
C PHE A 26 12.89 -15.39 1.03
N ARG A 27 13.68 -15.47 2.10
CA ARG A 27 13.69 -16.63 3.00
C ARG A 27 12.37 -16.77 3.78
N VAL A 28 11.83 -15.67 4.30
CA VAL A 28 10.53 -15.64 4.98
C VAL A 28 9.42 -16.00 4.00
N PHE A 29 9.42 -15.40 2.80
CA PHE A 29 8.44 -15.72 1.76
C PHE A 29 8.51 -17.18 1.35
N GLY A 30 9.70 -17.73 1.05
CA GLY A 30 9.87 -19.14 0.67
C GLY A 30 9.38 -20.12 1.73
N ARG A 31 9.45 -19.75 3.02
CA ARG A 31 8.95 -20.56 4.13
C ARG A 31 7.44 -20.43 4.32
N SER A 32 6.88 -19.26 4.09
CA SER A 32 5.49 -18.90 4.44
C SER A 32 4.61 -18.64 3.21
N TRP A 33 5.06 -18.97 2.00
CA TRP A 33 4.35 -18.67 0.75
C TRP A 33 2.94 -19.25 0.71
N ARG A 34 2.72 -20.44 1.35
CA ARG A 34 1.40 -21.08 1.40
C ARG A 34 0.35 -20.28 2.17
N SER A 35 0.76 -19.45 3.11
CA SER A 35 -0.15 -18.55 3.83
C SER A 35 -0.19 -17.14 3.24
N LEU A 36 0.95 -16.62 2.76
CA LEU A 36 1.05 -15.27 2.23
C LEU A 36 0.48 -15.12 0.82
N LEU A 37 0.68 -16.14 -0.05
CA LEU A 37 0.20 -16.09 -1.44
C LEU A 37 -1.33 -16.02 -1.56
N PRO A 38 -2.12 -16.86 -0.86
CA PRO A 38 -3.58 -16.72 -0.89
C PRO A 38 -4.06 -15.34 -0.39
N MET A 39 -3.40 -14.79 0.64
CA MET A 39 -3.72 -13.44 1.11
C MET A 39 -3.40 -12.39 0.06
N GLY A 40 -2.25 -12.50 -0.62
CA GLY A 40 -1.89 -11.63 -1.74
C GLY A 40 -2.92 -11.67 -2.87
N LEU A 41 -3.38 -12.86 -3.25
CA LEU A 41 -4.43 -13.06 -4.25
C LEU A 41 -5.77 -12.43 -3.83
N ILE A 42 -6.19 -12.65 -2.57
CA ILE A 42 -7.40 -12.00 -2.02
C ILE A 42 -7.26 -10.48 -2.07
N GLY A 43 -6.09 -9.93 -1.72
CA GLY A 43 -5.83 -8.50 -1.79
C GLY A 43 -5.79 -7.93 -3.21
N ALA A 44 -5.38 -8.71 -4.20
CA ALA A 44 -5.40 -8.32 -5.61
C ALA A 44 -6.80 -8.40 -6.23
N THR A 45 -7.69 -9.23 -5.69
CA THR A 45 -9.05 -9.49 -6.24
C THR A 45 -9.86 -8.22 -6.48
N PRO A 46 -9.97 -7.24 -5.55
CA PRO A 46 -10.72 -6.02 -5.79
C PRO A 46 -10.17 -5.23 -6.99
N GLY A 47 -8.85 -5.16 -7.15
CA GLY A 47 -8.21 -4.49 -8.28
C GLY A 47 -8.48 -5.20 -9.61
N LEU A 48 -8.41 -6.52 -9.62
CA LEU A 48 -8.72 -7.34 -10.80
C LEU A 48 -10.20 -7.21 -11.19
N LEU A 49 -11.12 -7.32 -10.23
CA LEU A 49 -12.56 -7.14 -10.48
C LEU A 49 -12.86 -5.75 -11.01
N TYR A 50 -12.25 -4.72 -10.45
CA TYR A 50 -12.36 -3.36 -10.94
C TYR A 50 -11.86 -3.24 -12.38
N SER A 51 -10.68 -3.77 -12.69
CA SER A 51 -10.12 -3.74 -14.05
C SER A 51 -11.02 -4.45 -15.06
N LEU A 52 -11.53 -5.63 -14.71
CA LEU A 52 -12.47 -6.38 -15.54
C LEU A 52 -13.80 -5.64 -15.70
N PHE A 53 -14.31 -5.01 -14.64
CA PHE A 53 -15.52 -4.22 -14.66
C PHE A 53 -15.37 -3.00 -15.58
N VAL A 54 -14.29 -2.23 -15.46
CA VAL A 54 -13.98 -1.10 -16.35
C VAL A 54 -13.88 -1.56 -17.81
N LEU A 55 -13.21 -2.68 -18.04
CA LEU A 55 -13.06 -3.26 -19.37
C LEU A 55 -14.41 -3.70 -19.98
N SER A 56 -15.31 -4.26 -19.18
CA SER A 56 -16.63 -4.73 -19.62
C SER A 56 -17.60 -3.58 -19.94
N LEU A 57 -17.49 -2.46 -19.22
CA LEU A 57 -18.39 -1.31 -19.39
C LEU A 57 -18.04 -0.45 -20.60
N SER A 58 -16.85 -0.53 -21.12
CA SER A 58 -16.39 0.35 -22.17
C SER A 58 -15.34 -0.35 -23.05
N PRO A 59 -15.81 -1.25 -23.96
CA PRO A 59 -14.92 -1.83 -24.97
C PRO A 59 -14.16 -0.75 -25.76
N ASP A 60 -14.80 0.42 -25.94
CA ASP A 60 -14.23 1.58 -26.65
C ASP A 60 -13.22 2.38 -25.80
N LEU A 61 -13.19 2.15 -24.49
CA LEU A 61 -12.16 2.70 -23.59
C LEU A 61 -10.90 1.83 -23.57
N GLN A 62 -10.83 0.77 -24.39
CA GLN A 62 -9.62 -0.02 -24.55
C GLN A 62 -8.46 0.92 -24.88
N MET A 63 -7.45 0.85 -24.06
CA MET A 63 -6.21 1.59 -24.25
C MET A 63 -5.57 1.14 -25.58
N GLY A 64 -5.91 1.84 -26.67
CA GLY A 64 -4.98 1.91 -27.78
C GLY A 64 -3.68 2.53 -27.24
N PRO A 65 -2.54 2.29 -27.85
CA PRO A 65 -1.22 2.73 -27.36
C PRO A 65 -1.12 4.23 -27.06
N PHE A 66 -2.15 5.03 -27.39
CA PHE A 66 -2.22 6.47 -27.16
C PHE A 66 -3.56 6.98 -26.60
N GLY A 67 -4.48 6.09 -26.14
CA GLY A 67 -5.83 6.47 -25.71
C GLY A 67 -6.01 6.49 -24.20
N ASN A 68 -5.77 7.63 -23.55
CA ASN A 68 -6.19 7.82 -22.17
C ASN A 68 -7.72 7.98 -22.12
N PRO A 69 -8.49 7.11 -21.42
CA PRO A 69 -9.95 7.19 -21.33
C PRO A 69 -10.43 8.54 -20.77
N LEU A 70 -9.66 9.16 -19.89
CA LEU A 70 -9.97 10.49 -19.35
C LEU A 70 -9.91 11.57 -20.45
N VAL A 71 -8.93 11.51 -21.34
CA VAL A 71 -8.79 12.50 -22.45
C VAL A 71 -9.96 12.38 -23.41
N ARG A 72 -10.43 11.15 -23.73
CA ARG A 72 -11.61 10.95 -24.56
C ARG A 72 -12.90 11.45 -23.90
N ALA A 73 -13.07 11.16 -22.61
CA ALA A 73 -14.22 11.65 -21.85
C ALA A 73 -14.25 13.20 -21.78
N LEU A 74 -13.09 13.83 -21.60
CA LEU A 74 -12.97 15.30 -21.61
C LEU A 74 -13.25 15.89 -22.99
N ALA A 75 -12.75 15.27 -24.07
CA ALA A 75 -13.04 15.71 -25.44
C ALA A 75 -14.53 15.57 -25.81
N ALA A 76 -15.21 14.52 -25.33
CA ALA A 76 -16.64 14.39 -25.48
C ALA A 76 -17.43 15.42 -24.67
N ALA A 77 -16.96 15.77 -23.48
CA ALA A 77 -17.55 16.82 -22.64
C ALA A 77 -17.45 18.21 -23.28
N ASP A 78 -16.37 18.51 -23.99
CA ASP A 78 -16.23 19.73 -24.81
C ASP A 78 -17.29 19.79 -25.93
N ALA A 79 -17.72 18.64 -26.46
CA ALA A 79 -18.82 18.53 -27.42
C ALA A 79 -20.22 18.50 -26.76
N GLY A 80 -20.31 18.68 -25.45
CA GLY A 80 -21.57 18.68 -24.68
C GLY A 80 -22.01 17.32 -24.15
N ASP A 81 -21.26 16.24 -24.37
CA ASP A 81 -21.58 14.90 -23.85
C ASP A 81 -20.78 14.63 -22.57
N PHE A 82 -21.38 14.86 -21.41
CA PHE A 82 -20.81 14.62 -20.09
C PHE A 82 -20.98 13.18 -19.59
N SER A 83 -21.64 12.30 -20.35
CA SER A 83 -21.96 10.94 -19.91
C SER A 83 -20.72 10.12 -19.58
N GLY A 84 -19.65 10.25 -20.37
CA GLY A 84 -18.36 9.60 -20.15
C GLY A 84 -17.67 10.08 -18.88
N VAL A 85 -17.67 11.38 -18.62
CA VAL A 85 -17.08 11.98 -17.42
C VAL A 85 -17.83 11.53 -16.16
N LEU A 86 -19.17 11.55 -16.18
CA LEU A 86 -19.99 11.11 -15.06
C LEU A 86 -19.79 9.62 -14.77
N ARG A 87 -19.72 8.78 -15.81
CA ARG A 87 -19.47 7.35 -15.68
C ARG A 87 -18.10 7.07 -15.08
N LEU A 88 -17.04 7.67 -15.60
CA LEU A 88 -15.69 7.53 -15.05
C LEU A 88 -15.62 8.07 -13.62
N GLY A 89 -16.19 9.23 -13.34
CA GLY A 89 -16.24 9.81 -12.01
C GLY A 89 -16.96 8.91 -11.01
N SER A 90 -18.12 8.35 -11.36
CA SER A 90 -18.84 7.43 -10.46
C SER A 90 -18.05 6.15 -10.20
N LEU A 91 -17.40 5.57 -11.21
CA LEU A 91 -16.53 4.41 -11.05
C LEU A 91 -15.33 4.70 -10.13
N MET A 92 -14.70 5.87 -10.28
CA MET A 92 -13.63 6.28 -9.39
C MET A 92 -14.11 6.38 -7.94
N VAL A 93 -15.25 7.04 -7.68
CA VAL A 93 -15.81 7.18 -6.34
C VAL A 93 -16.12 5.81 -5.73
N VAL A 94 -16.81 4.92 -6.46
CA VAL A 94 -17.12 3.57 -5.99
C VAL A 94 -15.83 2.80 -5.65
N SER A 95 -14.81 2.91 -6.49
CA SER A 95 -13.53 2.24 -6.27
C SER A 95 -12.79 2.77 -5.05
N TRP A 96 -12.75 4.09 -4.88
CA TRP A 96 -12.14 4.72 -3.69
C TRP A 96 -12.85 4.30 -2.41
N VAL A 97 -14.18 4.25 -2.42
CA VAL A 97 -14.97 3.79 -1.26
C VAL A 97 -14.68 2.32 -0.98
N ALA A 98 -14.64 1.46 -2.00
CA ALA A 98 -14.33 0.05 -1.84
C ALA A 98 -12.90 -0.15 -1.30
N ILE A 99 -11.91 0.56 -1.83
CA ILE A 99 -10.53 0.52 -1.34
C ILE A 99 -10.48 1.01 0.12
N LEU A 100 -11.11 2.13 0.44
CA LEU A 100 -11.11 2.67 1.80
C LEU A 100 -11.69 1.67 2.81
N LEU A 101 -12.74 0.94 2.43
CA LEU A 101 -13.41 -0.01 3.31
C LEU A 101 -12.72 -1.38 3.35
N LEU A 102 -12.31 -1.94 2.21
CA LEU A 102 -11.81 -3.32 2.14
C LEU A 102 -10.30 -3.41 2.40
N TYR A 103 -9.53 -2.45 1.95
CA TYR A 103 -8.08 -2.45 2.08
C TYR A 103 -7.57 -2.51 3.54
N PRO A 104 -8.15 -1.77 4.52
CA PRO A 104 -7.72 -1.89 5.91
C PRO A 104 -7.87 -3.29 6.48
N LEU A 105 -8.97 -3.99 6.15
CA LEU A 105 -9.21 -5.36 6.59
C LEU A 105 -8.16 -6.32 6.03
N TYR A 106 -7.94 -6.26 4.72
CA TYR A 106 -6.92 -7.04 4.03
C TYR A 106 -5.52 -6.76 4.56
N LYS A 107 -5.16 -5.47 4.68
CA LYS A 107 -3.84 -5.06 5.17
C LYS A 107 -3.61 -5.52 6.61
N GLY A 108 -4.62 -5.47 7.47
CA GLY A 108 -4.55 -5.97 8.83
C GLY A 108 -4.24 -7.48 8.89
N ALA A 109 -4.94 -8.27 8.07
CA ALA A 109 -4.70 -9.71 7.97
C ALA A 109 -3.30 -10.04 7.43
N LEU A 110 -2.87 -9.34 6.38
CA LEU A 110 -1.53 -9.53 5.79
C LEU A 110 -0.41 -9.18 6.78
N LEU A 111 -0.57 -8.09 7.55
CA LEU A 111 0.41 -7.67 8.55
C LEU A 111 0.52 -8.69 9.70
N ASP A 112 -0.60 -9.27 10.18
CA ASP A 112 -0.57 -10.35 11.18
C ASP A 112 0.21 -11.56 10.65
N ALA A 113 -0.13 -12.04 9.45
CA ALA A 113 0.54 -13.19 8.84
C ALA A 113 2.04 -12.93 8.60
N ALA A 114 2.41 -11.76 8.09
CA ALA A 114 3.80 -11.39 7.86
C ALA A 114 4.59 -11.28 9.17
N THR A 115 4.00 -10.69 10.21
CA THR A 115 4.63 -10.58 11.53
C THR A 115 4.91 -11.96 12.13
N ARG A 116 3.94 -12.88 12.06
CA ARG A 116 4.12 -14.27 12.52
C ARG A 116 5.22 -14.98 11.74
N ALA A 117 5.27 -14.79 10.42
CA ALA A 117 6.30 -15.40 9.58
C ALA A 117 7.71 -14.89 9.94
N VAL A 118 7.88 -13.59 10.21
CA VAL A 118 9.15 -13.00 10.64
C VAL A 118 9.56 -13.48 12.03
N LEU A 119 8.62 -13.57 12.97
CA LEU A 119 8.86 -14.00 14.34
C LEU A 119 8.93 -15.54 14.50
N HIS A 120 8.90 -16.29 13.39
CA HIS A 120 8.92 -17.76 13.40
C HIS A 120 7.78 -18.39 14.22
N MET A 121 6.65 -17.69 14.36
CA MET A 121 5.46 -18.20 15.03
C MET A 121 4.74 -19.24 14.16
N PRO A 122 3.93 -20.13 14.73
CA PRO A 122 3.15 -21.09 13.96
C PRO A 122 2.29 -20.38 12.91
N PRO A 123 2.20 -20.93 11.68
CA PRO A 123 1.33 -20.40 10.66
C PRO A 123 -0.13 -20.53 11.07
N VAL A 124 -0.91 -19.50 10.87
CA VAL A 124 -2.35 -19.51 11.10
C VAL A 124 -3.11 -19.61 9.79
N SER A 125 -4.37 -20.04 9.87
CA SER A 125 -5.25 -20.05 8.70
C SER A 125 -5.52 -18.61 8.20
N VAL A 126 -5.81 -18.50 6.90
CA VAL A 126 -6.21 -17.21 6.29
C VAL A 126 -7.37 -16.57 7.04
N GLY A 127 -8.39 -17.37 7.41
CA GLY A 127 -9.56 -16.90 8.16
C GLY A 127 -9.22 -16.34 9.55
N GLU A 128 -8.26 -16.94 10.25
CA GLU A 128 -7.82 -16.45 11.55
C GLU A 128 -7.08 -15.12 11.45
N SER A 129 -6.21 -14.93 10.47
CA SER A 129 -5.57 -13.65 10.22
C SER A 129 -6.57 -12.55 9.84
N PHE A 130 -7.62 -12.90 9.06
CA PHE A 130 -8.71 -11.96 8.78
C PHE A 130 -9.50 -11.62 10.05
N ARG A 131 -9.70 -12.55 10.96
CA ARG A 131 -10.34 -12.28 12.27
C ARG A 131 -9.51 -11.29 13.09
N VAL A 132 -8.20 -11.45 13.13
CA VAL A 132 -7.30 -10.48 13.78
C VAL A 132 -7.39 -9.11 13.10
N GLY A 133 -7.35 -9.05 11.76
CA GLY A 133 -7.57 -7.81 11.01
C GLY A 133 -8.91 -7.15 11.34
N ALA A 134 -9.98 -7.94 11.47
CA ALA A 134 -11.32 -7.44 11.81
C ALA A 134 -11.40 -6.87 13.24
N THR A 135 -10.70 -7.44 14.23
CA THR A 135 -10.68 -6.87 15.59
C THR A 135 -10.05 -5.48 15.65
N ARG A 136 -9.18 -5.15 14.70
CA ARG A 136 -8.50 -3.84 14.59
C ARG A 136 -9.04 -2.98 13.46
N TYR A 137 -10.13 -3.42 12.81
CA TYR A 137 -10.66 -2.75 11.62
C TYR A 137 -10.95 -1.27 11.83
N GLY A 138 -11.60 -0.89 12.94
CA GLY A 138 -11.91 0.51 13.23
C GLY A 138 -10.67 1.40 13.33
N ALA A 139 -9.60 0.94 14.00
CA ALA A 139 -8.35 1.68 14.09
C ALA A 139 -7.61 1.74 12.75
N MET A 140 -7.64 0.65 11.97
CA MET A 140 -7.06 0.60 10.62
C MET A 140 -7.82 1.51 9.65
N LEU A 141 -9.15 1.48 9.67
CA LEU A 141 -9.99 2.36 8.86
C LEU A 141 -9.78 3.83 9.22
N GLY A 142 -9.76 4.14 10.52
CA GLY A 142 -9.50 5.50 11.01
C GLY A 142 -8.11 6.01 10.60
N SER A 143 -7.08 5.18 10.71
CA SER A 143 -5.74 5.55 10.25
C SER A 143 -5.68 5.77 8.74
N HIS A 144 -6.36 4.94 7.94
CA HIS A 144 -6.46 5.14 6.49
C HIS A 144 -7.21 6.42 6.12
N ALA A 145 -8.33 6.70 6.78
CA ALA A 145 -9.07 7.95 6.56
C ALA A 145 -8.20 9.18 6.88
N LEU A 146 -7.49 9.16 8.01
CA LEU A 146 -6.57 10.23 8.38
C LEU A 146 -5.42 10.37 7.37
N LEU A 147 -4.84 9.26 6.89
CA LEU A 147 -3.81 9.29 5.86
C LEU A 147 -4.33 9.89 4.56
N VAL A 148 -5.53 9.49 4.11
CA VAL A 148 -6.16 10.09 2.92
C VAL A 148 -6.35 11.59 3.08
N LEU A 149 -6.84 12.05 4.24
CA LEU A 149 -6.97 13.48 4.53
C LEU A 149 -5.60 14.19 4.53
N MET A 150 -4.56 13.57 5.11
CA MET A 150 -3.20 14.11 5.07
C MET A 150 -2.69 14.24 3.63
N TRP A 151 -2.93 13.24 2.77
CA TRP A 151 -2.54 13.29 1.37
C TRP A 151 -3.29 14.39 0.61
N ILE A 152 -4.60 14.50 0.81
CA ILE A 152 -5.41 15.56 0.20
C ILE A 152 -4.92 16.95 0.64
N ALA A 153 -4.59 17.14 1.91
CA ALA A 153 -4.09 18.41 2.42
C ALA A 153 -2.64 18.70 1.99
N ALA A 154 -1.80 17.66 1.82
CA ALA A 154 -0.41 17.82 1.44
C ALA A 154 -0.25 18.41 0.03
N VAL A 155 -1.09 18.01 -0.93
CA VAL A 155 -0.97 18.47 -2.33
C VAL A 155 -1.06 20.00 -2.46
N PRO A 156 -2.12 20.69 -1.98
CA PRO A 156 -2.21 22.14 -2.10
C PRO A 156 -1.15 22.84 -1.24
N LEU A 157 -0.77 22.32 -0.07
CA LEU A 157 0.29 22.88 0.76
C LEU A 157 1.65 22.82 0.07
N LEU A 158 1.99 21.70 -0.57
CA LEU A 158 3.23 21.52 -1.33
C LEU A 158 3.23 22.38 -2.60
N ALA A 159 2.08 22.52 -3.27
CA ALA A 159 1.92 23.41 -4.41
C ALA A 159 2.14 24.88 -4.02
N LEU A 160 1.57 25.31 -2.88
CA LEU A 160 1.75 26.65 -2.35
C LEU A 160 3.20 26.92 -1.93
N ALA A 161 3.84 25.96 -1.24
CA ALA A 161 5.24 26.06 -0.83
C ALA A 161 6.22 26.13 -2.03
N GLY A 162 5.85 25.54 -3.16
CA GLY A 162 6.69 25.45 -4.35
C GLY A 162 6.64 26.68 -5.26
N LEU A 163 5.80 27.70 -4.99
CA LEU A 163 5.65 28.92 -5.82
C LEU A 163 5.80 28.61 -7.32
N LEU A 164 4.83 27.92 -7.89
CA LEU A 164 4.58 27.61 -9.32
C LEU A 164 5.74 26.98 -10.12
N VAL A 165 6.98 27.42 -9.98
CA VAL A 165 8.12 26.90 -10.75
C VAL A 165 8.75 25.67 -10.07
N LEU A 166 8.82 25.64 -8.75
CA LEU A 166 9.38 24.52 -7.98
C LEU A 166 8.32 23.46 -7.60
N ALA A 167 7.03 23.71 -7.84
CA ALA A 167 5.94 22.79 -7.50
C ALA A 167 6.12 21.41 -8.17
N PHE A 168 6.67 21.38 -9.37
CA PHE A 168 6.95 20.12 -10.09
C PHE A 168 7.95 19.22 -9.35
N LEU A 169 8.87 19.79 -8.57
CA LEU A 169 9.83 19.03 -7.76
C LEU A 169 9.34 18.86 -6.32
N THR A 170 8.74 19.89 -5.72
CA THR A 170 8.32 19.86 -4.31
C THR A 170 7.17 18.91 -4.05
N ILE A 171 6.21 18.80 -4.98
CA ILE A 171 5.07 17.88 -4.83
C ILE A 171 5.55 16.42 -4.81
N PRO A 172 6.24 15.87 -5.82
CA PRO A 172 6.68 14.48 -5.79
C PRO A 172 7.57 14.17 -4.59
N VAL A 173 8.55 15.02 -4.29
CA VAL A 173 9.48 14.82 -3.17
C VAL A 173 8.73 14.83 -1.84
N GLY A 174 7.83 15.77 -1.62
CA GLY A 174 7.03 15.86 -0.41
C GLY A 174 6.10 14.66 -0.24
N LEU A 175 5.48 14.18 -1.33
CA LEU A 175 4.62 12.99 -1.29
C LEU A 175 5.42 11.71 -1.02
N ILE A 176 6.60 11.55 -1.60
CA ILE A 176 7.51 10.44 -1.30
C ILE A 176 7.94 10.47 0.17
N ALA A 177 8.29 11.65 0.69
CA ALA A 177 8.62 11.81 2.09
C ALA A 177 7.44 11.43 3.00
N LEU A 178 6.23 11.91 2.70
CA LEU A 178 5.02 11.59 3.44
C LEU A 178 4.72 10.07 3.42
N ALA A 179 4.83 9.43 2.25
CA ALA A 179 4.68 7.98 2.11
C ALA A 179 5.67 7.23 3.01
N THR A 180 6.93 7.65 3.01
CA THR A 180 7.96 7.04 3.85
C THR A 180 7.65 7.20 5.33
N PHE A 181 7.24 8.40 5.79
CA PHE A 181 6.90 8.65 7.19
C PHE A 181 5.68 7.89 7.67
N THR A 182 4.78 7.51 6.79
CA THR A 182 3.53 6.81 7.15
C THR A 182 3.56 5.30 6.93
N VAL A 183 4.71 4.75 6.46
CA VAL A 183 4.83 3.33 6.08
C VAL A 183 4.52 2.35 7.23
N PHE A 184 4.89 2.69 8.46
CA PHE A 184 4.68 1.84 9.65
C PHE A 184 3.34 2.05 10.35
N THR A 185 2.46 2.93 9.87
CA THR A 185 1.16 3.19 10.51
C THR A 185 0.36 1.91 10.71
N GLY A 186 0.26 1.07 9.68
CA GLY A 186 -0.45 -0.21 9.77
C GLY A 186 0.16 -1.16 10.81
N HIS A 187 1.49 -1.23 10.90
CA HIS A 187 2.18 -2.03 11.92
C HIS A 187 1.87 -1.53 13.34
N ALA A 188 1.89 -0.21 13.56
CA ALA A 188 1.58 0.36 14.85
C ALA A 188 0.13 0.07 15.29
N VAL A 189 -0.82 0.01 14.35
CA VAL A 189 -2.21 -0.38 14.66
C VAL A 189 -2.32 -1.87 14.99
N VAL A 190 -1.73 -2.75 14.19
CA VAL A 190 -1.93 -4.22 14.30
C VAL A 190 -1.04 -4.80 15.39
N VAL A 191 0.24 -4.46 15.41
CA VAL A 191 1.24 -5.06 16.30
C VAL A 191 1.29 -4.35 17.64
N GLU A 192 1.40 -3.00 17.64
CA GLU A 192 1.45 -2.21 18.88
C GLU A 192 0.06 -1.87 19.42
N GLN A 193 -1.02 -2.28 18.74
CA GLN A 193 -2.41 -2.10 19.13
C GLN A 193 -2.80 -0.62 19.39
N LYS A 194 -2.18 0.30 18.67
CA LYS A 194 -2.42 1.74 18.80
C LYS A 194 -3.69 2.18 18.06
N GLY A 195 -4.33 3.25 18.58
CA GLY A 195 -5.42 3.91 17.88
C GLY A 195 -4.92 4.66 16.63
N ALA A 196 -5.86 5.10 15.77
CA ALA A 196 -5.57 5.68 14.45
C ALA A 196 -4.53 6.83 14.48
N GLY A 197 -4.77 7.87 15.27
CA GLY A 197 -3.88 9.04 15.34
C GLY A 197 -2.54 8.72 15.99
N SER A 198 -2.53 7.95 17.10
CA SER A 198 -1.29 7.55 17.78
C SER A 198 -0.43 6.61 16.94
N ALA A 199 -1.03 5.81 16.06
CA ALA A 199 -0.30 4.95 15.12
C ALA A 199 0.46 5.77 14.07
N ILE A 200 -0.16 6.85 13.57
CA ILE A 200 0.52 7.77 12.64
C ILE A 200 1.70 8.45 13.35
N GLY A 201 1.49 9.02 14.54
CA GLY A 201 2.58 9.61 15.34
C GLY A 201 3.73 8.64 15.59
N ARG A 202 3.40 7.39 15.93
CA ARG A 202 4.39 6.32 16.12
C ARG A 202 5.18 6.01 14.84
N SER A 203 4.52 6.00 13.70
CA SER A 203 5.19 5.81 12.41
C SER A 203 6.22 6.92 12.15
N PHE A 204 5.87 8.17 12.40
CA PHE A 204 6.80 9.30 12.30
C PHE A 204 8.01 9.17 13.24
N GLU A 205 7.80 8.77 14.49
CA GLU A 205 8.89 8.53 15.45
C GLU A 205 9.87 7.47 14.94
N LEU A 206 9.35 6.32 14.48
CA LEU A 206 10.16 5.20 13.99
C LEU A 206 10.98 5.58 12.75
N VAL A 207 10.40 6.35 11.84
CA VAL A 207 11.04 6.72 10.58
C VAL A 207 12.06 7.83 10.74
N ARG A 208 11.83 8.79 11.65
CA ARG A 208 12.65 10.00 11.81
C ARG A 208 14.16 9.70 11.96
N SER A 209 14.51 8.66 12.69
CA SER A 209 15.92 8.29 12.92
C SER A 209 16.55 7.49 11.79
N ARG A 210 15.73 6.90 10.89
CA ARG A 210 16.17 6.00 9.82
C ARG A 210 15.55 6.32 8.46
N PHE A 211 15.21 7.58 8.24
CA PHE A 211 14.52 8.03 7.02
C PHE A 211 15.24 7.59 5.74
N TRP A 212 16.53 7.90 5.60
CA TRP A 212 17.29 7.61 4.39
C TRP A 212 17.43 6.11 4.07
N PRO A 213 17.76 5.23 5.02
CA PRO A 213 17.77 3.79 4.78
C PRO A 213 16.40 3.25 4.38
N LEU A 214 15.32 3.72 5.01
CA LEU A 214 13.96 3.29 4.70
C LEU A 214 13.52 3.76 3.31
N LEU A 215 13.80 5.00 2.95
CA LEU A 215 13.55 5.54 1.62
C LEU A 215 14.29 4.73 0.55
N GLY A 216 15.58 4.45 0.76
CA GLY A 216 16.38 3.64 -0.15
C GLY A 216 15.83 2.23 -0.33
N THR A 217 15.44 1.58 0.77
CA THR A 217 14.79 0.27 0.72
C THR A 217 13.46 0.33 -0.06
N GLY A 218 12.65 1.35 0.19
CA GLY A 218 11.38 1.56 -0.52
C GLY A 218 11.57 1.72 -2.03
N ILE A 219 12.56 2.50 -2.45
CA ILE A 219 12.90 2.70 -3.87
C ILE A 219 13.31 1.36 -4.52
N VAL A 220 14.16 0.57 -3.85
CA VAL A 220 14.58 -0.74 -4.39
C VAL A 220 13.39 -1.68 -4.53
N PHE A 221 12.51 -1.76 -3.53
CA PHE A 221 11.30 -2.57 -3.65
C PHE A 221 10.36 -2.09 -4.75
N TRP A 222 10.22 -0.78 -4.91
CA TRP A 222 9.42 -0.21 -5.99
C TRP A 222 10.00 -0.57 -7.38
N LEU A 223 11.31 -0.45 -7.57
CA LEU A 223 11.99 -0.85 -8.81
C LEU A 223 11.82 -2.34 -9.10
N LEU A 224 12.01 -3.20 -8.10
CA LEU A 224 11.81 -4.65 -8.25
C LEU A 224 10.36 -4.99 -8.63
N SER A 225 9.38 -4.36 -7.98
CA SER A 225 7.96 -4.56 -8.30
C SER A 225 7.63 -4.10 -9.71
N THR A 226 8.21 -2.98 -10.14
CA THR A 226 8.03 -2.45 -11.50
C THR A 226 8.64 -3.39 -12.53
N LEU A 227 9.86 -3.87 -12.32
CA LEU A 227 10.50 -4.84 -13.21
C LEU A 227 9.68 -6.14 -13.33
N LEU A 228 9.18 -6.65 -12.21
CA LEU A 228 8.32 -7.84 -12.21
C LEU A 228 7.03 -7.62 -13.00
N SER A 229 6.43 -6.44 -12.92
CA SER A 229 5.19 -6.14 -13.68
C SER A 229 5.41 -6.03 -15.19
N TYR A 230 6.64 -5.86 -15.66
CA TYR A 230 6.95 -5.88 -17.10
C TYR A 230 7.28 -7.29 -17.65
N ILE A 231 7.50 -8.26 -16.75
CA ILE A 231 7.87 -9.64 -17.13
C ILE A 231 6.60 -10.53 -17.20
N VAL A 232 5.54 -10.16 -16.52
CA VAL A 232 4.26 -10.86 -16.47
C VAL A 232 3.26 -10.24 -17.44
#